data_1aa9fb3c34cadf7392b8d6f219b1b9b7
#
_entry.id   1aa9fb3c34cadf7392b8d6f219b1b9b7
#
_cell.length_a   1.000
_cell.length_b   1.000
_cell.length_c   1.000
_cell.angle_alpha   90.00
_cell.angle_beta   90.00
_cell.angle_gamma   90.00
#
_symmetry.space_group_name_H-M   'P 1'
#
loop_
_entity.id
_entity.type
_entity.pdbx_description
1 polymer ?
#
loop_
_entity_poly.entity_id
_entity_poly.type
_entity_poly.pdbx_seq_one_letter_code
_entity_poly.pdbx_strand_id
1 'polypeptide(L)'
;KLAAKAKGLGIPVFYYISPKIWAWKEWRVKKIKKLVTAMYAIFPFEPDIYARHGMQVEYVGNPSVEELETRLEAAPSREDFLKANRLRDRKIIAMLPGSRRSEIRNNLQVMCRAVDMMPQYRGVIAGAPGIEDEFYRRLTNLPVLHGQTYSLLRHSHAALVTSGTATLEAALARVPQVVTYRANGSKLSYNIMKRLLKVNYVSLPNLIAGREIIPEQLLHMCTPDAVGEKLAAILPEREPRRLQLEGYDDMRARLGQNHAADRTAELIIKALTNK
;
A
#
# COMPACT_ATOMS: atom_id res chain seq x y z
N LYS A 1 -10.25 17.58 18.07
CA LYS A 1 -11.26 18.32 18.84
C LYS A 1 -12.21 17.38 19.57
N LEU A 2 -12.84 16.38 18.92
CA LEU A 2 -13.76 15.41 19.55
C LEU A 2 -13.12 14.67 20.74
N ALA A 3 -11.94 14.05 20.55
CA ALA A 3 -11.25 13.33 21.63
C ALA A 3 -10.95 14.20 22.86
N ALA A 4 -10.63 15.48 22.66
CA ALA A 4 -10.41 16.40 23.77
C ALA A 4 -11.72 16.70 24.53
N LYS A 5 -12.84 16.85 23.80
CA LYS A 5 -14.16 17.07 24.41
C LYS A 5 -14.61 15.81 25.18
N ALA A 6 -14.51 14.64 24.55
CA ALA A 6 -14.86 13.36 25.20
C ALA A 6 -14.08 13.16 26.50
N LYS A 7 -12.76 13.38 26.48
CA LYS A 7 -11.93 13.27 27.68
C LYS A 7 -12.32 14.27 28.77
N GLY A 8 -12.65 15.51 28.38
CA GLY A 8 -13.13 16.53 29.35
C GLY A 8 -14.45 16.15 30.02
N LEU A 9 -15.25 15.30 29.39
CA LEU A 9 -16.49 14.71 29.91
C LEU A 9 -16.28 13.36 30.63
N GLY A 10 -15.03 12.92 30.83
CA GLY A 10 -14.74 11.63 31.43
C GLY A 10 -15.03 10.40 30.53
N ILE A 11 -15.34 10.62 29.26
CA ILE A 11 -15.66 9.56 28.29
C ILE A 11 -14.36 8.95 27.77
N PRO A 12 -14.15 7.61 27.85
CA PRO A 12 -12.98 6.95 27.31
C PRO A 12 -12.92 7.07 25.79
N VAL A 13 -11.69 7.26 25.28
CA VAL A 13 -11.43 7.43 23.84
C VAL A 13 -10.57 6.28 23.36
N PHE A 14 -11.13 5.44 22.51
CA PHE A 14 -10.44 4.35 21.84
C PHE A 14 -10.11 4.76 20.41
N TYR A 15 -8.87 4.48 19.97
CA TYR A 15 -8.44 4.86 18.63
C TYR A 15 -8.00 3.61 17.86
N TYR A 16 -8.86 3.13 16.98
CA TYR A 16 -8.59 2.04 16.06
C TYR A 16 -8.03 2.57 14.75
N ILE A 17 -7.01 1.90 14.21
CA ILE A 17 -6.19 2.30 13.05
C ILE A 17 -5.38 3.56 13.36
N SER A 18 -4.17 3.36 13.85
CA SER A 18 -3.30 4.45 14.27
C SER A 18 -3.01 5.43 13.12
N PRO A 19 -2.87 6.73 13.39
CA PRO A 19 -2.46 7.67 12.36
C PRO A 19 -1.00 7.44 11.97
N LYS A 20 -0.68 7.51 10.69
CA LYS A 20 0.68 7.32 10.13
C LYS A 20 1.66 8.43 10.57
N ILE A 21 1.84 8.60 11.88
CA ILE A 21 2.72 9.63 12.45
C ILE A 21 4.19 9.28 12.31
N TRP A 22 4.49 7.99 12.20
CA TRP A 22 5.82 7.43 12.09
C TRP A 22 6.58 7.88 10.82
N ALA A 23 5.85 8.29 9.79
CA ALA A 23 6.47 8.78 8.57
C ALA A 23 7.11 10.18 8.75
N TRP A 24 6.50 11.10 9.52
CA TRP A 24 6.94 12.50 9.56
C TRP A 24 6.37 13.39 10.68
N LYS A 25 5.46 12.89 11.53
CA LYS A 25 4.76 13.70 12.56
C LYS A 25 4.78 13.06 13.94
N GLU A 26 5.87 12.43 14.33
CA GLU A 26 5.99 11.76 15.64
C GLU A 26 5.69 12.68 16.84
N TRP A 27 5.94 14.00 16.71
CA TRP A 27 5.60 14.96 17.76
C TRP A 27 4.12 14.92 18.17
N ARG A 28 3.23 14.42 17.30
CA ARG A 28 1.80 14.27 17.60
C ARG A 28 1.53 13.19 18.67
N VAL A 29 2.46 12.27 18.92
CA VAL A 29 2.31 11.24 19.97
C VAL A 29 2.03 11.87 21.32
N LYS A 30 2.72 12.96 21.66
CA LYS A 30 2.49 13.68 22.93
C LYS A 30 1.04 14.09 23.14
N LYS A 31 0.37 14.54 22.06
CA LYS A 31 -1.04 14.94 22.10
C LYS A 31 -1.96 13.72 22.12
N ILE A 32 -1.65 12.68 21.35
CA ILE A 32 -2.41 11.44 21.29
C ILE A 32 -2.40 10.78 22.67
N LYS A 33 -1.24 10.59 23.28
CA LYS A 33 -1.06 10.03 24.64
C LYS A 33 -1.91 10.74 25.69
N LYS A 34 -2.08 12.07 25.56
CA LYS A 34 -2.91 12.85 26.50
C LYS A 34 -4.42 12.66 26.32
N LEU A 35 -4.87 12.29 25.11
CA LEU A 35 -6.29 12.30 24.74
C LEU A 35 -6.91 10.91 24.58
N VAL A 36 -6.10 9.90 24.31
CA VAL A 36 -6.57 8.55 23.96
C VAL A 36 -6.40 7.63 25.15
N THR A 37 -7.44 6.86 25.47
CA THR A 37 -7.43 5.87 26.56
C THR A 37 -6.65 4.63 26.13
N ALA A 38 -6.94 4.10 24.93
CA ALA A 38 -6.19 3.02 24.33
C ALA A 38 -6.16 3.20 22.80
N MET A 39 -5.08 2.69 22.17
CA MET A 39 -4.88 2.72 20.75
C MET A 39 -4.58 1.31 20.23
N TYR A 40 -5.19 0.98 19.09
CA TYR A 40 -5.08 -0.29 18.41
C TYR A 40 -4.44 -0.08 17.04
N ALA A 41 -3.23 -0.61 16.90
CA ALA A 41 -2.42 -0.50 15.70
C ALA A 41 -2.68 -1.65 14.74
N ILE A 42 -2.54 -1.38 13.44
CA ILE A 42 -2.74 -2.36 12.37
C ILE A 42 -1.45 -2.74 11.63
N PHE A 43 -0.33 -2.18 12.04
CA PHE A 43 0.99 -2.60 11.55
C PHE A 43 1.88 -3.06 12.70
N PRO A 44 2.59 -4.22 12.55
CA PRO A 44 3.36 -4.82 13.64
C PRO A 44 4.53 -3.98 14.13
N PHE A 45 5.00 -3.01 13.35
CA PHE A 45 6.08 -2.09 13.73
C PHE A 45 5.60 -0.85 14.52
N GLU A 46 4.31 -0.57 14.55
CA GLU A 46 3.78 0.63 15.20
C GLU A 46 3.92 0.63 16.72
N PRO A 47 3.69 -0.50 17.45
CA PRO A 47 3.90 -0.55 18.90
C PRO A 47 5.28 -0.06 19.32
N ASP A 48 6.35 -0.49 18.65
CA ASP A 48 7.72 -0.08 18.96
C ASP A 48 7.94 1.42 18.79
N ILE A 49 7.30 2.01 17.78
CA ILE A 49 7.38 3.46 17.54
C ILE A 49 6.70 4.24 18.65
N TYR A 50 5.51 3.83 19.07
CA TYR A 50 4.80 4.46 20.18
C TYR A 50 5.50 4.24 21.53
N ALA A 51 6.10 3.05 21.76
CA ALA A 51 6.83 2.73 22.95
C ALA A 51 8.04 3.66 23.18
N ARG A 52 8.77 4.06 22.11
CA ARG A 52 9.85 5.07 22.18
C ARG A 52 9.40 6.41 22.73
N HIS A 53 8.10 6.71 22.65
CA HIS A 53 7.48 7.90 23.22
C HIS A 53 6.75 7.62 24.55
N GLY A 54 6.99 6.47 25.15
CA GLY A 54 6.37 6.05 26.42
C GLY A 54 4.86 5.85 26.31
N MET A 55 4.35 5.45 25.15
CA MET A 55 2.94 5.09 24.93
C MET A 55 2.85 3.63 24.50
N GLN A 56 2.15 2.82 25.27
CA GLN A 56 1.85 1.45 24.89
C GLN A 56 0.67 1.44 23.90
N VAL A 57 0.80 0.61 22.88
CA VAL A 57 -0.19 0.44 21.81
C VAL A 57 -0.26 -1.04 21.48
N GLU A 58 -1.46 -1.58 21.36
CA GLU A 58 -1.65 -2.97 20.99
C GLU A 58 -1.73 -3.15 19.48
N TYR A 59 -1.00 -4.12 18.94
CA TYR A 59 -1.16 -4.60 17.58
C TYR A 59 -2.32 -5.61 17.57
N VAL A 60 -3.33 -5.34 16.76
CA VAL A 60 -4.55 -6.15 16.70
C VAL A 60 -4.70 -6.96 15.42
N GLY A 61 -3.73 -6.89 14.51
CA GLY A 61 -3.80 -7.44 13.16
C GLY A 61 -4.14 -6.37 12.13
N ASN A 62 -4.15 -6.76 10.86
CA ASN A 62 -4.42 -5.86 9.74
C ASN A 62 -5.70 -6.26 9.01
N PRO A 63 -6.74 -5.41 8.99
CA PRO A 63 -8.03 -5.75 8.36
C PRO A 63 -7.94 -5.98 6.85
N SER A 64 -6.92 -5.41 6.18
CA SER A 64 -6.73 -5.62 4.74
C SER A 64 -6.36 -7.06 4.38
N VAL A 65 -5.86 -7.86 5.33
CA VAL A 65 -5.51 -9.28 5.07
C VAL A 65 -6.78 -10.07 4.80
N GLU A 66 -7.77 -9.98 5.68
CA GLU A 66 -9.03 -10.71 5.58
C GLU A 66 -9.87 -10.25 4.36
N GLU A 67 -9.97 -8.93 4.21
CA GLU A 67 -10.70 -8.36 3.08
C GLU A 67 -10.12 -8.82 1.75
N LEU A 68 -8.80 -8.82 1.63
CA LEU A 68 -8.13 -9.20 0.39
C LEU A 68 -8.31 -10.67 0.07
N GLU A 69 -8.20 -11.58 1.06
CA GLU A 69 -8.43 -13.01 0.86
C GLU A 69 -9.82 -13.27 0.29
N THR A 70 -10.85 -12.74 0.95
CA THR A 70 -12.25 -12.84 0.50
C THR A 70 -12.44 -12.30 -0.92
N ARG A 71 -11.83 -11.16 -1.23
CA ARG A 71 -11.93 -10.54 -2.55
C ARG A 71 -11.19 -11.31 -3.64
N LEU A 72 -10.05 -11.90 -3.32
CA LEU A 72 -9.30 -12.73 -4.27
C LEU A 72 -10.01 -14.05 -4.56
N GLU A 73 -10.63 -14.66 -3.55
CA GLU A 73 -11.44 -15.87 -3.73
C GLU A 73 -12.66 -15.61 -4.60
N ALA A 74 -13.34 -14.49 -4.39
CA ALA A 74 -14.49 -14.07 -5.17
C ALA A 74 -14.15 -13.53 -6.57
N ALA A 75 -12.86 -13.39 -6.91
CA ALA A 75 -12.46 -12.89 -8.23
C ALA A 75 -12.82 -13.90 -9.34
N PRO A 76 -13.34 -13.42 -10.50
CA PRO A 76 -13.73 -14.28 -11.61
C PRO A 76 -12.56 -15.08 -12.16
N SER A 77 -12.87 -16.11 -12.97
CA SER A 77 -11.85 -16.82 -13.75
C SER A 77 -11.11 -15.86 -14.68
N ARG A 78 -9.91 -16.26 -15.15
CA ARG A 78 -9.15 -15.43 -16.09
C ARG A 78 -9.95 -15.18 -17.39
N GLU A 79 -10.62 -16.20 -17.89
CA GLU A 79 -11.44 -16.10 -19.11
C GLU A 79 -12.57 -15.09 -18.95
N ASP A 80 -13.35 -15.21 -17.87
CA ASP A 80 -14.45 -14.30 -17.58
C ASP A 80 -13.97 -12.89 -17.34
N PHE A 81 -12.84 -12.71 -16.62
CA PHE A 81 -12.23 -11.41 -16.41
C PHE A 81 -11.83 -10.74 -17.73
N LEU A 82 -11.16 -11.47 -18.62
CA LEU A 82 -10.74 -10.95 -19.92
C LEU A 82 -11.94 -10.60 -20.79
N LYS A 83 -12.94 -11.47 -20.84
CA LYS A 83 -14.18 -11.28 -21.62
C LYS A 83 -14.98 -10.06 -21.12
N ALA A 84 -15.23 -9.99 -19.82
CA ALA A 84 -15.98 -8.86 -19.21
C ALA A 84 -15.32 -7.51 -19.47
N ASN A 85 -13.99 -7.47 -19.50
CA ASN A 85 -13.24 -6.24 -19.70
C ASN A 85 -12.76 -6.02 -21.16
N ARG A 86 -13.21 -6.87 -22.11
CA ARG A 86 -12.81 -6.82 -23.53
C ARG A 86 -11.30 -6.78 -23.72
N LEU A 87 -10.58 -7.53 -22.87
CA LEU A 87 -9.12 -7.64 -22.93
C LEU A 87 -8.75 -8.84 -23.82
N ARG A 88 -7.73 -8.64 -24.68
CA ARG A 88 -7.11 -9.79 -25.38
C ARG A 88 -6.32 -10.61 -24.39
N ASP A 89 -6.23 -11.92 -24.60
CA ASP A 89 -5.40 -12.78 -23.75
C ASP A 89 -3.90 -12.51 -23.98
N ARG A 90 -3.36 -11.65 -23.16
CA ARG A 90 -1.94 -11.28 -23.07
C ARG A 90 -1.52 -11.28 -21.61
N LYS A 91 -0.23 -11.44 -21.37
CA LYS A 91 0.35 -11.26 -20.05
C LYS A 91 0.12 -9.82 -19.57
N ILE A 92 -0.41 -9.65 -18.36
CA ILE A 92 -0.82 -8.35 -17.82
C ILE A 92 0.21 -7.85 -16.81
N ILE A 93 0.52 -6.55 -16.90
CA ILE A 93 1.16 -5.77 -15.84
C ILE A 93 0.10 -4.83 -15.28
N ALA A 94 -0.25 -4.99 -13.99
CA ALA A 94 -1.15 -4.07 -13.31
C ALA A 94 -0.46 -2.72 -13.06
N MET A 95 -1.18 -1.64 -13.29
CA MET A 95 -0.69 -0.28 -13.06
C MET A 95 -1.62 0.41 -12.06
N LEU A 96 -1.10 0.70 -10.87
CA LEU A 96 -1.81 1.38 -9.78
C LEU A 96 -1.18 2.76 -9.55
N PRO A 97 -1.54 3.76 -10.39
CA PRO A 97 -0.80 5.03 -10.46
C PRO A 97 -1.10 6.02 -9.32
N GLY A 98 -1.94 5.63 -8.37
CA GLY A 98 -2.33 6.43 -7.21
C GLY A 98 -3.82 6.71 -7.14
N SER A 99 -4.23 7.40 -6.07
CA SER A 99 -5.65 7.71 -5.78
C SER A 99 -6.04 9.16 -6.06
N ARG A 100 -5.08 10.04 -6.33
CA ARG A 100 -5.31 11.46 -6.59
C ARG A 100 -4.89 11.85 -7.99
N ARG A 101 -5.57 12.80 -8.62
CA ARG A 101 -5.27 13.29 -9.97
C ARG A 101 -3.79 13.69 -10.15
N SER A 102 -3.19 14.31 -9.14
CA SER A 102 -1.77 14.72 -9.17
C SER A 102 -0.83 13.51 -9.14
N GLU A 103 -1.12 12.51 -8.32
CA GLU A 103 -0.35 11.26 -8.24
C GLU A 103 -0.40 10.52 -9.58
N ILE A 104 -1.61 10.32 -10.11
CA ILE A 104 -1.85 9.65 -11.40
C ILE A 104 -1.10 10.37 -12.51
N ARG A 105 -1.22 11.70 -12.63
CA ARG A 105 -0.54 12.47 -13.66
C ARG A 105 0.98 12.31 -13.62
N ASN A 106 1.55 12.27 -12.41
CA ASN A 106 3.00 12.19 -12.24
C ASN A 106 3.55 10.78 -12.49
N ASN A 107 2.82 9.73 -12.07
CA ASN A 107 3.33 8.36 -12.11
C ASN A 107 2.94 7.62 -13.40
N LEU A 108 1.73 7.83 -13.94
CA LEU A 108 1.20 7.04 -15.04
C LEU A 108 2.07 7.09 -16.29
N GLN A 109 2.63 8.25 -16.64
CA GLN A 109 3.49 8.37 -17.82
C GLN A 109 4.78 7.54 -17.70
N VAL A 110 5.38 7.52 -16.51
CA VAL A 110 6.56 6.69 -16.23
C VAL A 110 6.20 5.22 -16.33
N MET A 111 5.08 4.84 -15.72
CA MET A 111 4.58 3.46 -15.77
C MET A 111 4.30 3.01 -17.20
N CYS A 112 3.63 3.83 -18.01
CA CYS A 112 3.35 3.51 -19.42
C CYS A 112 4.65 3.24 -20.18
N ARG A 113 5.61 4.15 -20.11
CA ARG A 113 6.89 4.00 -20.81
C ARG A 113 7.68 2.77 -20.34
N ALA A 114 7.64 2.46 -19.06
CA ALA A 114 8.28 1.25 -18.53
C ALA A 114 7.62 -0.03 -19.04
N VAL A 115 6.28 -0.04 -19.18
CA VAL A 115 5.54 -1.18 -19.76
C VAL A 115 5.77 -1.30 -21.26
N ASP A 116 5.92 -0.19 -21.99
CA ASP A 116 6.22 -0.19 -23.43
C ASP A 116 7.54 -0.90 -23.76
N MET A 117 8.49 -0.96 -22.82
CA MET A 117 9.73 -1.75 -22.94
C MET A 117 9.50 -3.28 -22.89
N MET A 118 8.29 -3.71 -22.56
CA MET A 118 7.90 -5.12 -22.38
C MET A 118 6.82 -5.52 -23.40
N PRO A 119 7.12 -5.62 -24.70
CA PRO A 119 6.12 -5.76 -25.77
C PRO A 119 5.25 -7.03 -25.66
N GLN A 120 5.73 -8.05 -24.95
CA GLN A 120 4.98 -9.28 -24.67
C GLN A 120 3.92 -9.11 -23.57
N TYR A 121 3.95 -7.99 -22.82
CA TYR A 121 2.99 -7.67 -21.77
C TYR A 121 2.04 -6.56 -22.21
N ARG A 122 0.93 -6.43 -21.51
CA ARG A 122 -0.03 -5.34 -21.65
C ARG A 122 -0.22 -4.64 -20.32
N GLY A 123 -0.07 -3.33 -20.29
CA GLY A 123 -0.46 -2.52 -19.15
C GLY A 123 -1.98 -2.44 -19.02
N VAL A 124 -2.49 -2.62 -17.81
CA VAL A 124 -3.89 -2.40 -17.45
C VAL A 124 -3.94 -1.56 -16.17
N ILE A 125 -4.72 -0.50 -16.19
CA ILE A 125 -4.77 0.48 -15.12
C ILE A 125 -5.90 0.15 -14.15
N ALA A 126 -5.59 0.11 -12.85
CA ALA A 126 -6.61 0.18 -11.80
C ALA A 126 -7.07 1.63 -11.66
N GLY A 127 -8.29 1.91 -12.09
CA GLY A 127 -8.91 3.23 -12.02
C GLY A 127 -9.25 3.60 -10.58
N ALA A 128 -8.79 4.77 -10.12
CA ALA A 128 -9.06 5.26 -8.78
C ALA A 128 -10.55 5.65 -8.62
N PRO A 129 -11.17 5.39 -7.46
CA PRO A 129 -12.53 5.85 -7.18
C PRO A 129 -12.67 7.36 -7.37
N GLY A 130 -13.73 7.79 -8.04
CA GLY A 130 -14.02 9.21 -8.26
C GLY A 130 -13.15 9.92 -9.29
N ILE A 131 -12.35 9.17 -10.06
CA ILE A 131 -11.58 9.71 -11.20
C ILE A 131 -12.18 9.14 -12.48
N GLU A 132 -12.63 10.01 -13.36
CA GLU A 132 -13.34 9.66 -14.58
C GLU A 132 -12.40 9.12 -15.68
N ASP A 133 -12.90 8.26 -16.55
CA ASP A 133 -12.18 7.70 -17.69
C ASP A 133 -11.56 8.76 -18.57
N GLU A 134 -12.25 9.88 -18.78
CA GLU A 134 -11.78 10.99 -19.61
C GLU A 134 -10.44 11.55 -19.08
N PHE A 135 -10.25 11.56 -17.76
CA PHE A 135 -8.96 11.96 -17.17
C PHE A 135 -7.82 11.04 -17.59
N TYR A 136 -8.06 9.72 -17.59
CA TYR A 136 -7.06 8.72 -18.02
C TYR A 136 -6.83 8.77 -19.52
N ARG A 137 -7.88 8.92 -20.35
CA ARG A 137 -7.78 9.00 -21.81
C ARG A 137 -6.90 10.15 -22.30
N ARG A 138 -6.82 11.25 -21.54
CA ARG A 138 -5.88 12.35 -21.82
C ARG A 138 -4.41 12.00 -21.55
N LEU A 139 -4.15 10.93 -20.84
CA LEU A 139 -2.81 10.53 -20.43
C LEU A 139 -2.32 9.28 -21.18
N THR A 140 -3.23 8.38 -21.58
CA THR A 140 -2.90 7.10 -22.20
C THR A 140 -4.12 6.46 -22.88
N ASN A 141 -3.83 5.52 -23.80
CA ASN A 141 -4.84 4.67 -24.46
C ASN A 141 -4.94 3.27 -23.82
N LEU A 142 -4.27 3.02 -22.69
CA LEU A 142 -4.35 1.76 -21.99
C LEU A 142 -5.73 1.56 -21.34
N PRO A 143 -6.20 0.31 -21.22
CA PRO A 143 -7.47 0.03 -20.55
C PRO A 143 -7.44 0.42 -19.08
N VAL A 144 -8.54 1.00 -18.61
CA VAL A 144 -8.75 1.39 -17.21
C VAL A 144 -9.92 0.57 -16.66
N LEU A 145 -9.70 -0.07 -15.51
CA LEU A 145 -10.70 -0.89 -14.85
C LEU A 145 -11.04 -0.28 -13.49
N HIS A 146 -12.30 0.10 -13.28
CA HIS A 146 -12.79 0.65 -12.03
C HIS A 146 -13.40 -0.43 -11.15
N GLY A 147 -13.15 -0.37 -9.84
CA GLY A 147 -13.71 -1.29 -8.84
C GLY A 147 -13.21 -2.74 -8.96
N GLN A 148 -12.20 -3.01 -9.79
CA GLN A 148 -11.71 -4.36 -10.07
C GLN A 148 -10.23 -4.57 -9.72
N THR A 149 -9.69 -3.79 -8.77
CA THR A 149 -8.26 -3.84 -8.42
C THR A 149 -7.81 -5.25 -8.04
N TYR A 150 -8.59 -5.96 -7.22
CA TYR A 150 -8.21 -7.30 -6.76
C TYR A 150 -8.27 -8.34 -7.90
N SER A 151 -9.30 -8.29 -8.74
CA SER A 151 -9.38 -9.14 -9.95
C SER A 151 -8.22 -8.85 -10.92
N LEU A 152 -7.87 -7.58 -11.10
CA LEU A 152 -6.71 -7.19 -11.91
C LEU A 152 -5.42 -7.74 -11.33
N LEU A 153 -5.18 -7.58 -10.03
CA LEU A 153 -3.99 -8.12 -9.34
C LEU A 153 -3.93 -9.63 -9.50
N ARG A 154 -5.02 -10.37 -9.24
CA ARG A 154 -5.07 -11.83 -9.37
C ARG A 154 -4.61 -12.33 -10.73
N HIS A 155 -4.92 -11.60 -11.81
CA HIS A 155 -4.61 -11.99 -13.18
C HIS A 155 -3.35 -11.34 -13.75
N SER A 156 -2.59 -10.61 -12.92
CA SER A 156 -1.38 -9.90 -13.33
C SER A 156 -0.11 -10.69 -13.05
N HIS A 157 0.89 -10.53 -13.90
CA HIS A 157 2.19 -11.17 -13.79
C HIS A 157 3.17 -10.34 -12.94
N ALA A 158 3.00 -9.04 -12.96
CA ALA A 158 3.71 -8.06 -12.16
C ALA A 158 2.87 -6.80 -12.01
N ALA A 159 3.28 -5.87 -11.12
CA ALA A 159 2.61 -4.60 -10.92
C ALA A 159 3.59 -3.44 -10.82
N LEU A 160 3.15 -2.27 -11.29
CA LEU A 160 3.74 -0.96 -10.99
C LEU A 160 2.79 -0.23 -10.04
N VAL A 161 3.25 0.08 -8.85
CA VAL A 161 2.38 0.55 -7.78
C VAL A 161 2.91 1.85 -7.19
N THR A 162 2.06 2.89 -7.14
CA THR A 162 2.40 4.11 -6.40
C THR A 162 2.37 3.84 -4.90
N SER A 163 3.35 4.37 -4.18
CA SER A 163 3.49 4.18 -2.73
C SER A 163 2.19 4.48 -1.98
N GLY A 164 1.77 3.56 -1.12
CA GLY A 164 0.53 3.62 -0.33
C GLY A 164 0.05 2.25 0.10
N THR A 165 -1.22 2.14 0.49
CA THR A 165 -1.86 0.86 0.88
C THR A 165 -1.88 -0.15 -0.26
N ALA A 166 -1.98 0.30 -1.49
CA ALA A 166 -1.96 -0.56 -2.68
C ALA A 166 -0.68 -1.43 -2.78
N THR A 167 0.45 -0.99 -2.21
CA THR A 167 1.67 -1.82 -2.18
C THR A 167 1.51 -3.04 -1.27
N LEU A 168 0.79 -2.90 -0.16
CA LEU A 168 0.47 -4.02 0.71
C LEU A 168 -0.53 -4.97 0.04
N GLU A 169 -1.55 -4.43 -0.61
CA GLU A 169 -2.55 -5.22 -1.34
C GLU A 169 -1.91 -6.06 -2.44
N ALA A 170 -1.01 -5.48 -3.25
CA ALA A 170 -0.29 -6.21 -4.29
C ALA A 170 0.63 -7.30 -3.70
N ALA A 171 1.30 -7.03 -2.56
CA ALA A 171 2.14 -8.02 -1.89
C ALA A 171 1.32 -9.17 -1.30
N LEU A 172 0.19 -8.88 -0.65
CA LEU A 172 -0.73 -9.88 -0.12
C LEU A 172 -1.37 -10.72 -1.24
N ALA A 173 -1.66 -10.11 -2.40
CA ALA A 173 -2.09 -10.82 -3.61
C ALA A 173 -0.95 -11.62 -4.29
N ARG A 174 0.26 -11.63 -3.72
CA ARG A 174 1.46 -12.30 -4.25
C ARG A 174 1.84 -11.86 -5.66
N VAL A 175 1.57 -10.59 -5.99
CA VAL A 175 1.95 -9.99 -7.28
C VAL A 175 3.29 -9.27 -7.13
N PRO A 176 4.37 -9.71 -7.78
CA PRO A 176 5.63 -9.01 -7.77
C PRO A 176 5.46 -7.58 -8.30
N GLN A 177 6.10 -6.62 -7.62
CA GLN A 177 5.86 -5.22 -7.89
C GLN A 177 7.12 -4.36 -7.83
N VAL A 178 7.05 -3.25 -8.54
CA VAL A 178 7.98 -2.11 -8.40
C VAL A 178 7.19 -0.92 -7.86
N VAL A 179 7.68 -0.34 -6.78
CA VAL A 179 7.07 0.88 -6.23
C VAL A 179 7.56 2.09 -7.01
N THR A 180 6.63 2.90 -7.47
CA THR A 180 6.93 4.15 -8.16
C THR A 180 6.34 5.31 -7.36
N TYR A 181 7.13 6.34 -7.16
CA TYR A 181 6.65 7.58 -6.56
C TYR A 181 7.35 8.77 -7.18
N ARG A 182 6.69 9.41 -8.11
CA ARG A 182 7.14 10.65 -8.74
C ARG A 182 6.34 11.82 -8.20
N ALA A 183 7.04 12.78 -7.60
CA ALA A 183 6.48 14.06 -7.20
C ALA A 183 7.24 15.19 -7.90
N ASN A 184 6.56 16.29 -8.13
CA ASN A 184 7.23 17.50 -8.63
C ASN A 184 8.19 18.02 -7.55
N GLY A 185 9.50 17.82 -7.75
CA GLY A 185 10.52 18.23 -6.81
C GLY A 185 11.94 18.01 -7.35
N SER A 186 12.87 18.85 -6.92
CA SER A 186 14.28 18.76 -7.28
C SER A 186 15.02 17.70 -6.44
N LYS A 187 16.26 17.33 -6.84
CA LYS A 187 17.15 16.48 -6.02
C LYS A 187 17.32 17.03 -4.59
N LEU A 188 17.26 18.33 -4.43
CA LEU A 188 17.34 19.00 -3.13
C LEU A 188 16.11 18.68 -2.26
N SER A 189 14.91 18.70 -2.83
CA SER A 189 13.69 18.34 -2.09
C SER A 189 13.66 16.87 -1.67
N TYR A 190 14.29 15.98 -2.45
CA TYR A 190 14.47 14.57 -2.07
C TYR A 190 15.37 14.44 -0.82
N ASN A 191 16.51 15.08 -0.81
CA ASN A 191 17.45 15.02 0.31
C ASN A 191 16.85 15.61 1.59
N ILE A 192 16.07 16.68 1.47
CA ILE A 192 15.32 17.27 2.58
C ILE A 192 14.23 16.29 3.06
N MET A 193 13.48 15.69 2.14
CA MET A 193 12.43 14.72 2.47
C MET A 193 13.01 13.45 3.09
N LYS A 194 14.12 12.92 2.57
CA LYS A 194 14.83 11.76 3.14
C LYS A 194 15.35 12.04 4.55
N ARG A 195 15.77 13.28 4.85
CA ARG A 195 16.16 13.70 6.20
C ARG A 195 14.97 13.87 7.15
N LEU A 196 13.82 14.27 6.62
CA LEU A 196 12.58 14.44 7.39
C LEU A 196 11.83 13.13 7.61
N LEU A 197 11.94 12.19 6.66
CA LEU A 197 11.39 10.84 6.80
C LEU A 197 12.32 10.04 7.73
N LYS A 198 11.83 9.73 8.91
CA LYS A 198 12.50 8.88 9.91
C LYS A 198 12.42 7.38 9.61
N VAL A 199 12.04 7.04 8.39
CA VAL A 199 11.88 5.65 7.92
C VAL A 199 12.80 5.39 6.74
N ASN A 200 13.36 4.20 6.69
CA ASN A 200 14.26 3.78 5.61
C ASN A 200 13.51 3.47 4.30
N TYR A 201 12.21 3.17 4.38
CA TYR A 201 11.37 2.73 3.27
C TYR A 201 10.07 3.52 3.24
N VAL A 202 9.43 3.59 2.07
CA VAL A 202 8.16 4.29 1.88
C VAL A 202 6.99 3.32 1.64
N SER A 203 7.26 2.10 1.22
CA SER A 203 6.24 1.08 1.00
C SER A 203 5.96 0.27 2.28
N LEU A 204 4.71 -0.11 2.46
CA LEU A 204 4.29 -0.92 3.60
C LEU A 204 4.98 -2.29 3.67
N PRO A 205 5.15 -3.04 2.55
CA PRO A 205 5.87 -4.30 2.59
C PRO A 205 7.29 -4.20 3.14
N ASN A 206 8.07 -3.23 2.68
CA ASN A 206 9.43 -3.02 3.18
C ASN A 206 9.46 -2.60 4.66
N LEU A 207 8.53 -1.73 5.07
CA LEU A 207 8.39 -1.31 6.47
C LEU A 207 8.03 -2.47 7.39
N ILE A 208 7.10 -3.33 6.98
CA ILE A 208 6.67 -4.50 7.76
C ILE A 208 7.80 -5.54 7.83
N ALA A 209 8.48 -5.78 6.71
CA ALA A 209 9.61 -6.69 6.66
C ALA A 209 10.85 -6.17 7.41
N GLY A 210 10.95 -4.84 7.61
CA GLY A 210 12.13 -4.19 8.19
C GLY A 210 13.36 -4.20 7.27
N ARG A 211 13.19 -4.59 6.00
CA ARG A 211 14.21 -4.68 4.96
C ARG A 211 13.59 -4.42 3.58
N GLU A 212 14.44 -4.17 2.59
CA GLU A 212 13.96 -4.09 1.21
C GLU A 212 13.57 -5.49 0.70
N ILE A 213 12.29 -5.69 0.42
CA ILE A 213 11.74 -6.87 -0.23
C ILE A 213 11.13 -6.53 -1.60
N ILE A 214 10.84 -5.26 -1.84
CA ILE A 214 10.38 -4.72 -3.12
C ILE A 214 11.19 -3.50 -3.50
N PRO A 215 11.58 -3.32 -4.77
CA PRO A 215 12.34 -2.15 -5.22
C PRO A 215 11.48 -0.89 -5.19
N GLU A 216 12.05 0.21 -4.68
CA GLU A 216 11.39 1.52 -4.61
C GLU A 216 12.10 2.53 -5.53
N GLN A 217 11.40 2.98 -6.58
CA GLN A 217 11.86 4.02 -7.48
C GLN A 217 11.21 5.35 -7.11
N LEU A 218 11.98 6.21 -6.43
CA LEU A 218 11.43 7.40 -5.79
C LEU A 218 11.94 8.69 -6.42
N LEU A 219 11.05 9.63 -6.62
CA LEU A 219 11.33 11.01 -7.05
C LEU A 219 12.18 11.08 -8.32
N HIS A 220 13.43 11.55 -8.25
CA HIS A 220 14.33 11.68 -9.38
C HIS A 220 14.85 10.34 -9.91
N MET A 221 14.84 9.29 -9.10
CA MET A 221 15.18 7.92 -9.51
C MET A 221 14.01 7.23 -10.22
N CYS A 222 12.78 7.76 -10.11
CA CYS A 222 11.60 7.23 -10.78
C CYS A 222 11.60 7.67 -12.26
N THR A 223 12.53 7.11 -13.04
CA THR A 223 12.62 7.29 -14.50
C THR A 223 12.03 6.07 -15.21
N PRO A 224 11.55 6.22 -16.47
CA PRO A 224 11.06 5.09 -17.24
C PRO A 224 12.07 3.93 -17.34
N ASP A 225 13.34 4.23 -17.61
CA ASP A 225 14.39 3.23 -17.76
C ASP A 225 14.64 2.48 -16.45
N ALA A 226 14.81 3.20 -15.32
CA ALA A 226 15.03 2.59 -14.02
C ALA A 226 13.84 1.74 -13.56
N VAL A 227 12.61 2.20 -13.81
CA VAL A 227 11.39 1.42 -13.51
C VAL A 227 11.29 0.21 -14.44
N GLY A 228 11.59 0.37 -15.73
CA GLY A 228 11.60 -0.72 -16.72
C GLY A 228 12.62 -1.80 -16.39
N GLU A 229 13.85 -1.42 -15.98
CA GLU A 229 14.89 -2.36 -15.53
C GLU A 229 14.42 -3.19 -14.32
N LYS A 230 13.88 -2.52 -13.29
CA LYS A 230 13.37 -3.21 -12.09
C LYS A 230 12.15 -4.08 -12.42
N LEU A 231 11.27 -3.63 -13.32
CA LEU A 231 10.15 -4.41 -13.78
C LEU A 231 10.61 -5.67 -14.52
N ALA A 232 11.57 -5.56 -15.44
CA ALA A 232 12.14 -6.70 -16.16
C ALA A 232 12.75 -7.75 -15.22
N ALA A 233 13.39 -7.30 -14.14
CA ALA A 233 14.03 -8.17 -13.16
C ALA A 233 13.03 -9.02 -12.35
N ILE A 234 11.79 -8.58 -12.19
CA ILE A 234 10.77 -9.29 -11.40
C ILE A 234 9.76 -10.08 -12.26
N LEU A 235 9.98 -10.17 -13.56
CA LEU A 235 9.16 -11.00 -14.46
C LEU A 235 9.39 -12.50 -14.19
N PRO A 236 8.53 -13.42 -14.68
CA PRO A 236 8.67 -14.86 -14.47
C PRO A 236 10.06 -15.38 -14.80
N GLU A 237 10.50 -16.42 -14.06
CA GLU A 237 11.78 -17.12 -14.21
C GLU A 237 13.02 -16.30 -13.79
N ARG A 238 12.82 -15.17 -13.12
CA ARG A 238 13.91 -14.33 -12.63
C ARG A 238 14.11 -14.51 -11.12
N GLU A 239 15.39 -14.55 -10.69
CA GLU A 239 15.76 -14.68 -9.28
C GLU A 239 15.19 -13.56 -8.38
N PRO A 240 15.22 -12.25 -8.77
CA PRO A 240 14.61 -11.20 -7.96
C PRO A 240 13.12 -11.39 -7.72
N ARG A 241 12.38 -12.02 -8.66
CA ARG A 241 10.98 -12.40 -8.46
C ARG A 241 10.82 -13.40 -7.32
N ARG A 242 11.64 -14.45 -7.30
CA ARG A 242 11.60 -15.47 -6.25
C ARG A 242 11.86 -14.86 -4.88
N LEU A 243 12.93 -14.07 -4.77
CA LEU A 243 13.28 -13.36 -3.53
C LEU A 243 12.16 -12.41 -3.05
N GLN A 244 11.48 -11.74 -3.99
CA GLN A 244 10.37 -10.87 -3.64
C GLN A 244 9.17 -11.65 -3.09
N LEU A 245 8.85 -12.81 -3.68
CA LEU A 245 7.77 -13.68 -3.19
C LEU A 245 8.08 -14.28 -1.81
N GLU A 246 9.31 -14.67 -1.56
CA GLU A 246 9.77 -15.11 -0.23
C GLU A 246 9.67 -13.95 0.80
N GLY A 247 10.02 -12.74 0.38
CA GLY A 247 9.83 -11.55 1.20
C GLY A 247 8.36 -11.27 1.53
N TYR A 248 7.44 -11.62 0.63
CA TYR A 248 6.00 -11.51 0.91
C TYR A 248 5.54 -12.53 1.94
N ASP A 249 6.09 -13.74 1.91
CA ASP A 249 5.79 -14.76 2.93
C ASP A 249 6.28 -14.31 4.32
N ASP A 250 7.50 -13.76 4.43
CA ASP A 250 8.01 -13.15 5.65
C ASP A 250 7.10 -12.02 6.15
N MET A 251 6.74 -11.11 5.25
CA MET A 251 5.85 -9.98 5.57
C MET A 251 4.49 -10.49 6.08
N ARG A 252 3.90 -11.48 5.42
CA ARG A 252 2.63 -12.07 5.82
C ARG A 252 2.71 -12.74 7.19
N ALA A 253 3.78 -13.47 7.46
CA ALA A 253 4.01 -14.09 8.77
C ALA A 253 4.06 -13.04 9.88
N ARG A 254 4.68 -11.88 9.66
CA ARG A 254 4.72 -10.77 10.61
C ARG A 254 3.35 -10.10 10.82
N LEU A 255 2.51 -10.04 9.78
CA LEU A 255 1.13 -9.53 9.91
C LEU A 255 0.25 -10.49 10.72
N GLY A 256 0.56 -11.78 10.72
CA GLY A 256 -0.23 -12.80 11.41
C GLY A 256 -1.63 -12.99 10.80
N GLN A 257 -2.43 -13.82 11.46
CA GLN A 257 -3.81 -14.16 11.06
C GLN A 257 -4.79 -13.68 12.14
N ASN A 258 -4.76 -12.43 12.51
CA ASN A 258 -5.63 -11.93 13.56
C ASN A 258 -6.87 -11.27 12.96
N HIS A 259 -8.05 -11.65 13.45
CA HIS A 259 -9.32 -10.96 13.19
C HIS A 259 -9.29 -9.59 13.86
N ALA A 260 -8.74 -8.60 13.13
CA ALA A 260 -8.41 -7.28 13.68
C ALA A 260 -9.62 -6.55 14.28
N ALA A 261 -10.79 -6.69 13.67
CA ALA A 261 -12.03 -6.07 14.14
C ALA A 261 -12.52 -6.70 15.44
N ASP A 262 -12.59 -8.03 15.50
CA ASP A 262 -13.07 -8.78 16.67
C ASP A 262 -12.14 -8.58 17.86
N ARG A 263 -10.83 -8.71 17.64
CA ARG A 263 -9.83 -8.45 18.69
C ARG A 263 -9.92 -7.02 19.23
N THR A 264 -10.14 -6.04 18.35
CA THR A 264 -10.33 -4.64 18.78
C THR A 264 -11.58 -4.50 19.64
N ALA A 265 -12.69 -5.11 19.24
CA ALA A 265 -13.94 -5.09 20.00
C ALA A 265 -13.78 -5.72 21.38
N GLU A 266 -13.16 -6.90 21.47
CA GLU A 266 -12.86 -7.58 22.73
C GLU A 266 -12.03 -6.71 23.69
N LEU A 267 -10.97 -6.08 23.17
CA LEU A 267 -10.11 -5.20 23.96
C LEU A 267 -10.84 -3.94 24.46
N ILE A 268 -11.73 -3.37 23.63
CA ILE A 268 -12.57 -2.23 24.05
C ILE A 268 -13.53 -2.66 25.16
N ILE A 269 -14.24 -3.78 24.99
CA ILE A 269 -15.17 -4.31 26.00
C ILE A 269 -14.43 -4.56 27.32
N LYS A 270 -13.29 -5.25 27.26
CA LYS A 270 -12.44 -5.51 28.45
C LYS A 270 -12.00 -4.23 29.14
N ALA A 271 -11.63 -3.21 28.39
CA ALA A 271 -11.22 -1.92 28.96
C ALA A 271 -12.38 -1.12 29.58
N LEU A 272 -13.62 -1.39 29.18
CA LEU A 272 -14.82 -0.77 29.74
C LEU A 272 -15.35 -1.52 30.98
N THR A 273 -15.18 -2.85 31.03
CA THR A 273 -15.68 -3.69 32.13
C THR A 273 -14.71 -3.76 33.31
N ASN A 274 -13.42 -3.54 33.10
CA ASN A 274 -12.39 -3.54 34.17
C ASN A 274 -12.20 -2.16 34.83
N LYS A 275 -13.22 -1.32 34.79
CA LYS A 275 -13.30 -0.07 35.55
C LYS A 275 -14.05 -0.33 36.89
#